data_3f4231a29b35a584735446ede3bebf45
#
_entry.id   3f4231a29b35a584735446ede3bebf45
#
_cell.length_a   1.000
_cell.length_b   1.000
_cell.length_c   1.000
_cell.angle_alpha   90.00
_cell.angle_beta   90.00
_cell.angle_gamma   90.00
#
_symmetry.space_group_name_H-M   'P 1'
#
loop_
_entity.id
_entity.type
_entity.pdbx_description
1 polymer ?
#
loop_
_entity_poly.entity_id
_entity_poly.type
_entity_poly.pdbx_seq_one_letter_code
_entity_poly.pdbx_strand_id
1 'polypeptide(L)' 'MALIHGGDVESFIRYYGREPIDFSANSNPLGLPESAKRAVIESLETADRYPDPLSRRLREALSGHYNVPVEGIFCA' A
#
# COMPACT_ATOMS: atom_id res chain seq x y z
N MET A 1 -20.60 6.04 -20.10
CA MET A 1 -20.06 5.91 -18.73
C MET A 1 -18.83 6.78 -18.59
N ALA A 2 -18.72 7.50 -17.49
CA ALA A 2 -17.54 8.30 -17.17
C ALA A 2 -16.81 7.66 -15.98
N LEU A 3 -15.52 7.38 -16.13
CA LEU A 3 -14.64 6.94 -15.04
C LEU A 3 -14.08 8.19 -14.35
N ILE A 4 -13.98 8.16 -13.03
CA ILE A 4 -13.48 9.28 -12.23
C ILE A 4 -11.97 9.41 -12.40
N HIS A 5 -11.27 8.28 -12.39
CA HIS A 5 -9.81 8.20 -12.60
C HIS A 5 -9.43 6.77 -12.98
N GLY A 6 -8.16 6.54 -13.32
CA GLY A 6 -7.63 5.20 -13.53
C GLY A 6 -7.78 4.33 -12.27
N GLY A 7 -8.00 3.03 -12.42
CA GLY A 7 -8.27 2.12 -11.32
C GLY A 7 -9.72 2.08 -10.83
N ASP A 8 -10.61 2.87 -11.44
CA ASP A 8 -12.04 2.87 -11.09
C ASP A 8 -12.77 1.64 -11.66
N VAL A 9 -12.39 0.49 -11.15
CA VAL A 9 -12.96 -0.82 -11.54
C VAL A 9 -14.42 -0.92 -11.12
N GLU A 10 -14.77 -0.35 -9.98
CA GLU A 10 -16.11 -0.42 -9.42
C GLU A 10 -17.15 0.23 -10.33
N SER A 11 -16.88 1.40 -10.90
CA SER A 11 -17.79 2.04 -11.85
C SER A 11 -17.99 1.21 -13.11
N PHE A 12 -16.93 0.55 -13.59
CA PHE A 12 -17.03 -0.34 -14.74
C PHE A 12 -17.92 -1.54 -14.45
N ILE A 13 -17.72 -2.19 -13.29
CA ILE A 13 -18.52 -3.35 -12.88
C ILE A 13 -19.99 -2.97 -12.75
N ARG A 14 -20.29 -1.83 -12.12
CA ARG A 14 -21.66 -1.35 -11.94
C ARG A 14 -22.36 -1.06 -13.27
N TYR A 15 -21.63 -0.55 -14.24
CA TYR A 15 -22.19 -0.21 -15.54
C TYR A 15 -22.36 -1.43 -16.45
N TYR A 16 -21.33 -2.28 -16.53
CA TYR A 16 -21.29 -3.42 -17.48
C TYR A 16 -21.62 -4.78 -16.86
N GLY A 17 -21.67 -4.90 -15.56
CA GLY A 17 -21.96 -6.15 -14.86
C GLY A 17 -20.89 -7.22 -14.96
N ARG A 18 -19.66 -6.83 -15.27
CA ARG A 18 -18.50 -7.76 -15.39
C ARG A 18 -17.21 -7.06 -15.03
N GLU A 19 -16.21 -7.89 -14.69
CA GLU A 19 -14.86 -7.40 -14.40
C GLU A 19 -14.16 -6.88 -15.67
N PRO A 20 -13.43 -5.76 -15.59
CA PRO A 20 -12.56 -5.31 -16.68
C PRO A 20 -11.23 -6.04 -16.69
N ILE A 21 -10.53 -6.01 -17.82
CA ILE A 21 -9.09 -6.19 -17.86
C ILE A 21 -8.48 -4.82 -17.63
N ASP A 22 -7.90 -4.61 -16.46
CA ASP A 22 -7.48 -3.28 -16.01
C ASP A 22 -6.01 -3.01 -16.36
N PHE A 23 -5.79 -2.09 -17.29
CA PHE A 23 -4.46 -1.58 -17.65
C PHE A 23 -4.23 -0.16 -17.14
N SER A 24 -5.13 0.37 -16.33
CA SER A 24 -5.13 1.77 -15.90
C SER A 24 -4.34 2.05 -14.63
N ALA A 25 -3.94 1.02 -13.90
CA ALA A 25 -3.26 1.16 -12.63
C ALA A 25 -2.06 0.20 -12.52
N ASN A 26 -1.02 0.67 -11.83
CA ASN A 26 0.18 -0.12 -11.53
C ASN A 26 -0.02 -0.95 -10.25
N SER A 27 -0.81 -2.00 -10.35
CA SER A 27 -0.99 -2.94 -9.24
C SER A 27 -0.15 -4.20 -9.48
N ASN A 28 0.38 -4.79 -8.40
CA ASN A 28 1.10 -6.05 -8.51
C ASN A 28 0.13 -7.17 -8.90
N PRO A 29 0.29 -7.81 -10.08
CA PRO A 29 -0.61 -8.87 -10.53
C PRO A 29 -0.55 -10.13 -9.64
N LEU A 30 0.53 -10.33 -8.90
CA LEU A 30 0.69 -11.42 -7.94
C LEU A 30 0.02 -11.12 -6.60
N GLY A 31 -0.50 -9.91 -6.42
CA GLY A 31 -1.16 -9.48 -5.20
C GLY A 31 -0.19 -9.07 -4.10
N LEU A 32 -0.68 -9.01 -2.87
CA LEU A 32 0.10 -8.64 -1.70
C LEU A 32 1.03 -9.80 -1.29
N PRO A 33 2.34 -9.58 -1.07
CA PRO A 33 3.23 -10.62 -0.54
C PRO A 33 2.72 -11.19 0.78
N GLU A 34 2.84 -12.50 0.97
CA GLU A 34 2.32 -13.18 2.17
C GLU A 34 2.96 -12.67 3.46
N SER A 35 4.26 -12.36 3.43
CA SER A 35 4.97 -11.78 4.58
C SER A 35 4.44 -10.39 4.95
N ALA A 36 4.12 -9.56 3.97
CA ALA A 36 3.53 -8.24 4.20
C ALA A 36 2.11 -8.35 4.77
N LYS A 37 1.30 -9.25 4.24
CA LYS A 37 -0.04 -9.53 4.75
C LYS A 37 -0.01 -9.95 6.20
N ARG A 38 0.89 -10.87 6.56
CA ARG A 38 1.06 -11.33 7.93
C ARG A 38 1.48 -10.21 8.87
N ALA A 39 2.42 -9.37 8.45
CA ALA A 39 2.86 -8.22 9.24
C ALA A 39 1.72 -7.23 9.50
N VAL A 40 0.86 -6.98 8.51
CA VAL A 40 -0.33 -6.12 8.68
C VAL A 40 -1.30 -6.74 9.68
N ILE A 41 -1.59 -8.04 9.56
CA ILE A 41 -2.49 -8.74 10.49
C ILE A 41 -1.95 -8.66 11.93
N GLU A 42 -0.67 -8.92 12.14
CA GLU A 42 -0.04 -8.82 13.45
C GLU A 42 -0.10 -7.40 14.01
N SER A 43 0.03 -6.38 13.15
CA SER A 43 -0.02 -4.98 13.57
C SER A 43 -1.37 -4.53 14.12
N LEU A 44 -2.45 -5.26 13.83
CA LEU A 44 -3.79 -4.95 14.36
C LEU A 44 -3.85 -5.01 15.88
N GLU A 45 -2.99 -5.80 16.53
CA GLU A 45 -2.91 -5.88 18.01
C GLU A 45 -2.57 -4.53 18.65
N THR A 46 -1.91 -3.64 17.91
CA THR A 46 -1.47 -2.33 18.41
C THR A 46 -2.03 -1.16 17.58
N ALA A 47 -3.01 -1.44 16.73
CA ALA A 47 -3.56 -0.43 15.81
C ALA A 47 -4.31 0.71 16.53
N ASP A 48 -4.73 0.49 17.77
CA ASP A 48 -5.36 1.50 18.63
C ASP A 48 -4.38 2.48 19.29
N ARG A 49 -3.07 2.21 19.16
CA ARG A 49 -2.03 3.06 19.73
C ARG A 49 -1.67 4.20 18.78
N TYR A 50 -1.33 5.34 19.36
CA TYR A 50 -0.84 6.46 18.58
C TYR A 50 0.50 6.09 17.93
N PRO A 51 0.67 6.32 16.62
CA PRO A 51 1.90 5.93 15.94
C PRO A 51 3.07 6.82 16.35
N ASP A 52 4.30 6.31 16.14
CA ASP A 52 5.51 7.10 16.34
C ASP A 52 5.51 8.30 15.37
N PRO A 53 5.46 9.55 15.86
CA PRO A 53 5.41 10.73 15.00
C PRO A 53 6.66 10.93 14.15
N LEU A 54 7.76 10.28 14.49
CA LEU A 54 9.01 10.35 13.73
C LEU A 54 9.23 9.13 12.82
N SER A 55 8.30 8.17 12.80
CA SER A 55 8.39 6.95 11.99
C SER A 55 9.75 6.25 12.08
N ARG A 56 10.29 6.15 13.31
CA ARG A 56 11.67 5.69 13.53
C ARG A 56 11.91 4.28 13.02
N ARG A 57 11.04 3.34 13.37
CA ARG A 57 11.19 1.94 12.98
C ARG A 57 11.14 1.76 11.46
N LEU A 58 10.22 2.48 10.78
CA LEU A 58 10.14 2.45 9.32
C LEU A 58 11.39 3.03 8.68
N ARG A 59 11.86 4.18 9.17
CA ARG A 59 13.06 4.84 8.65
C ARG A 59 14.31 3.98 8.85
N GLU A 60 14.45 3.36 10.00
CA GLU A 60 15.57 2.44 10.29
C GLU A 60 15.53 1.21 9.38
N ALA A 61 14.36 0.62 9.16
CA ALA A 61 14.20 -0.50 8.24
C ALA A 61 14.54 -0.13 6.80
N LEU A 62 14.08 1.04 6.32
CA LEU A 62 14.40 1.54 4.99
C LEU A 62 15.89 1.85 4.83
N SER A 63 16.49 2.44 5.86
CA SER A 63 17.94 2.71 5.89
C SER A 63 18.75 1.43 5.72
N GLY A 64 18.40 0.38 6.46
CA GLY A 64 19.07 -0.91 6.36
C GLY A 64 18.85 -1.59 5.00
N HIS A 65 17.64 -1.52 4.47
CA HIS A 65 17.29 -2.16 3.19
C HIS A 65 17.97 -1.51 2.00
N TYR A 66 17.95 -0.17 1.94
CA TYR A 66 18.50 0.59 0.82
C TYR A 66 19.94 1.04 1.01
N ASN A 67 20.53 0.77 2.17
CA ASN A 67 21.89 1.18 2.51
C ASN A 67 22.12 2.69 2.34
N VAL A 68 21.19 3.47 2.87
CA VAL A 68 21.24 4.94 2.90
C VAL A 68 21.18 5.42 4.35
N PRO A 69 21.77 6.59 4.70
CA PRO A 69 21.68 7.12 6.06
C PRO A 69 20.23 7.38 6.47
N VAL A 70 19.89 7.10 7.72
CA VAL A 70 18.53 7.32 8.24
C VAL A 70 18.14 8.80 8.17
N GLU A 71 19.11 9.70 8.31
CA GLU A 71 18.92 11.16 8.20
C GLU A 71 18.50 11.61 6.79
N GLY A 72 18.75 10.77 5.79
CA GLY A 72 18.33 11.00 4.40
C GLY A 72 16.92 10.54 4.09
N ILE A 73 16.18 9.97 5.06
CA ILE A 73 14.85 9.41 4.87
C ILE A 73 13.82 10.28 5.58
N PHE A 74 12.85 10.75 4.83
CA PHE A 74 11.72 11.51 5.32
C PHE A 74 10.42 10.75 5.03
N CYS A 75 9.60 10.53 6.07
CA CYS A 75 8.28 9.92 5.95
C CYS A 75 7.22 11.00 6.25
N ALA A 76 6.36 11.22 5.29
CA ALA A 76 5.28 12.20 5.38
C ALA A 76 3.91 11.54 5.31
#